data_03aa46bc4d16b2e848ea9c44e33a3071
#
_entry.id   03aa46bc4d16b2e848ea9c44e33a3071
#
_cell.length_a   1.000
_cell.length_b   1.000
_cell.length_c   1.000
_cell.angle_alpha   90.00
_cell.angle_beta   90.00
_cell.angle_gamma   90.00
#
_symmetry.space_group_name_H-M   'P 1'
#
loop_
_entity.id
_entity.type
_entity.pdbx_description
1 polymer ?
#
loop_
_entity_poly.entity_id
_entity_poly.type
_entity_poly.pdbx_seq_one_letter_code
_entity_poly.pdbx_strand_id
1 'polypeptide(L)'
;LLLGYDLADDREALLGVLDRHAQDIIAGRLEEDWWSHSGFAHGISSSIFALSRWSRQMPSEERAQHAVKILLDRLREFDNGESWESQISGRGSRNGVWCHGTAGISLALAAVQVWMPELSARADLERAVHHALHEGTGRNLTYCHGDMGTLDILEWVVNHVPDLPDAEKIRDVLDNGYSTSLLQKTLDDKSVRYSLTPSYMVGTSGVLSWLTRRIGGTRLYTPIIPDSTEA
;
A
#
# COMPACT_ATOMS: atom_id res chain seq x y z
N LEU A 1 -7.42 -11.77 -0.98
CA LEU A 1 -8.55 -11.77 -0.03
C LEU A 1 -9.41 -10.50 -0.16
N LEU A 2 -8.82 -9.31 -0.22
CA LEU A 2 -9.52 -8.03 -0.18
C LEU A 2 -10.35 -7.74 -1.45
N LEU A 3 -9.82 -8.04 -2.64
CA LEU A 3 -10.58 -7.99 -3.90
C LEU A 3 -11.70 -9.03 -3.94
N GLY A 4 -11.56 -10.12 -3.17
CA GLY A 4 -12.58 -11.15 -3.07
C GLY A 4 -13.78 -10.74 -2.23
N TYR A 5 -13.65 -9.78 -1.30
CA TYR A 5 -14.74 -9.41 -0.39
C TYR A 5 -15.93 -8.80 -1.13
N ASP A 6 -15.68 -7.85 -2.04
CA ASP A 6 -16.76 -7.20 -2.79
C ASP A 6 -17.37 -8.10 -3.87
N LEU A 7 -16.64 -9.14 -4.28
CA LEU A 7 -17.05 -10.12 -5.29
C LEU A 7 -17.50 -11.45 -4.67
N ALA A 8 -17.40 -11.62 -3.35
CA ALA A 8 -17.70 -12.88 -2.68
C ALA A 8 -19.18 -13.03 -2.42
N ASP A 9 -19.73 -14.18 -2.79
CA ASP A 9 -21.08 -14.58 -2.43
C ASP A 9 -21.24 -14.84 -0.92
N ASP A 10 -20.11 -15.12 -0.23
CA ASP A 10 -20.08 -15.41 1.22
C ASP A 10 -19.14 -14.45 1.95
N ARG A 11 -19.63 -13.24 2.23
CA ARG A 11 -18.92 -12.21 2.98
C ARG A 11 -18.65 -12.62 4.43
N GLU A 12 -19.57 -13.36 5.05
CA GLU A 12 -19.43 -13.82 6.43
C GLU A 12 -18.24 -14.76 6.57
N ALA A 13 -18.05 -15.69 5.64
CA ALA A 13 -16.90 -16.59 5.62
C ALA A 13 -15.57 -15.82 5.52
N LEU A 14 -15.51 -14.78 4.67
CA LEU A 14 -14.30 -13.95 4.53
C LEU A 14 -14.00 -13.15 5.79
N LEU A 15 -15.01 -12.55 6.43
CA LEU A 15 -14.84 -11.87 7.72
C LEU A 15 -14.38 -12.85 8.82
N GLY A 16 -14.90 -14.10 8.81
CA GLY A 16 -14.44 -15.16 9.67
C GLY A 16 -12.96 -15.54 9.46
N VAL A 17 -12.45 -15.46 8.22
CA VAL A 17 -11.01 -15.65 7.93
C VAL A 17 -10.19 -14.52 8.55
N LEU A 18 -10.62 -13.27 8.40
CA LEU A 18 -9.92 -12.12 8.99
C LEU A 18 -9.92 -12.18 10.52
N ASP A 19 -11.04 -12.61 11.12
CA ASP A 19 -11.13 -12.76 12.57
C ASP A 19 -10.19 -13.85 13.10
N ARG A 20 -10.10 -15.01 12.45
CA ARG A 20 -9.10 -16.03 12.77
C ARG A 20 -7.67 -15.52 12.62
N HIS A 21 -7.40 -14.77 11.56
CA HIS A 21 -6.08 -14.15 11.36
C HIS A 21 -5.72 -13.21 12.51
N ALA A 22 -6.66 -12.39 12.96
CA ALA A 22 -6.47 -11.53 14.14
C ALA A 22 -6.19 -12.35 15.41
N GLN A 23 -6.89 -13.49 15.61
CA GLN A 23 -6.62 -14.40 16.73
C GLN A 23 -5.22 -14.99 16.66
N ASP A 24 -4.74 -15.35 15.47
CA ASP A 24 -3.41 -15.92 15.28
C ASP A 24 -2.31 -14.90 15.55
N ILE A 25 -2.52 -13.63 15.15
CA ILE A 25 -1.63 -12.51 15.49
C ILE A 25 -1.51 -12.36 17.02
N ILE A 26 -2.65 -12.25 17.71
CA ILE A 26 -2.70 -12.04 19.16
C ILE A 26 -2.05 -13.21 19.90
N ALA A 27 -2.21 -14.42 19.40
CA ALA A 27 -1.66 -15.63 20.00
C ALA A 27 -0.19 -15.91 19.59
N GLY A 28 0.42 -15.08 18.75
CA GLY A 28 1.79 -15.27 18.28
C GLY A 28 1.98 -16.53 17.41
N ARG A 29 0.94 -16.95 16.67
CA ARG A 29 0.95 -18.18 15.85
C ARG A 29 1.26 -17.92 14.37
N LEU A 30 1.92 -16.83 14.05
CA LEU A 30 2.27 -16.50 12.67
C LEU A 30 3.62 -17.09 12.27
N GLU A 31 3.74 -17.42 11.00
CA GLU A 31 5.02 -17.89 10.43
C GLU A 31 6.09 -16.79 10.56
N GLU A 32 7.29 -17.17 10.97
CA GLU A 32 8.41 -16.25 11.21
C GLU A 32 8.77 -15.45 9.93
N ASP A 33 8.70 -16.10 8.78
CA ASP A 33 9.00 -15.46 7.50
C ASP A 33 8.08 -14.27 7.22
N TRP A 34 6.77 -14.43 7.41
CA TRP A 34 5.81 -13.34 7.25
C TRP A 34 6.02 -12.21 8.27
N TRP A 35 6.30 -12.58 9.53
CA TRP A 35 6.52 -11.66 10.65
C TRP A 35 7.82 -10.85 10.51
N SER A 36 8.73 -11.29 9.68
CA SER A 36 10.04 -10.69 9.46
C SER A 36 10.07 -9.63 8.35
N HIS A 37 8.94 -9.35 7.69
CA HIS A 37 8.84 -8.37 6.60
C HIS A 37 7.84 -7.25 6.90
N SER A 38 8.19 -6.00 6.55
CA SER A 38 7.35 -4.83 6.75
C SER A 38 6.39 -4.55 5.60
N GLY A 39 6.70 -4.99 4.39
CA GLY A 39 6.03 -4.59 3.15
C GLY A 39 4.57 -4.98 3.02
N PHE A 40 3.90 -4.43 2.00
CA PHE A 40 2.49 -4.71 1.77
C PHE A 40 2.24 -6.05 1.09
N ALA A 41 3.01 -6.36 0.02
CA ALA A 41 2.80 -7.61 -0.71
C ALA A 41 3.39 -8.84 0.01
N HIS A 42 4.40 -8.65 0.84
CA HIS A 42 5.19 -9.73 1.44
C HIS A 42 5.40 -9.57 2.94
N GLY A 43 4.51 -8.86 3.64
CA GLY A 43 4.70 -8.63 5.07
C GLY A 43 3.47 -8.12 5.79
N ILE A 44 3.70 -7.56 6.97
CA ILE A 44 2.66 -7.24 7.95
C ILE A 44 1.73 -6.08 7.53
N SER A 45 2.16 -5.19 6.62
CA SER A 45 1.38 -4.01 6.24
C SER A 45 0.05 -4.37 5.58
N SER A 46 -0.04 -5.45 4.80
CA SER A 46 -1.33 -5.89 4.24
C SER A 46 -2.33 -6.33 5.30
N SER A 47 -1.86 -6.95 6.38
CA SER A 47 -2.74 -7.33 7.49
C SER A 47 -3.19 -6.12 8.30
N ILE A 48 -2.32 -5.11 8.51
CA ILE A 48 -2.71 -3.85 9.11
C ILE A 48 -3.85 -3.23 8.29
N PHE A 49 -3.68 -3.12 6.97
CA PHE A 49 -4.71 -2.58 6.07
C PHE A 49 -6.02 -3.36 6.17
N ALA A 50 -5.97 -4.68 6.00
CA ALA A 50 -7.15 -5.53 5.97
C ALA A 50 -7.94 -5.48 7.29
N LEU A 51 -7.26 -5.63 8.41
CA LEU A 51 -7.90 -5.61 9.72
C LEU A 51 -8.46 -4.22 10.06
N SER A 52 -7.77 -3.13 9.68
CA SER A 52 -8.28 -1.78 9.87
C SER A 52 -9.53 -1.53 9.03
N ARG A 53 -9.47 -1.84 7.73
CA ARG A 53 -10.56 -1.58 6.76
C ARG A 53 -11.87 -2.31 7.11
N TRP A 54 -11.77 -3.54 7.59
CA TRP A 54 -12.92 -4.40 7.82
C TRP A 54 -13.30 -4.57 9.29
N SER A 55 -12.62 -3.88 10.21
CA SER A 55 -12.78 -4.01 11.66
C SER A 55 -14.24 -3.98 12.13
N ARG A 56 -14.99 -2.96 11.69
CA ARG A 56 -16.39 -2.74 12.09
C ARG A 56 -17.35 -3.81 11.58
N GLN A 57 -16.94 -4.60 10.60
CA GLN A 57 -17.74 -5.66 9.99
C GLN A 57 -17.32 -7.03 10.50
N MET A 58 -16.17 -7.14 11.19
CA MET A 58 -15.67 -8.38 11.77
C MET A 58 -16.51 -8.79 12.99
N PRO A 59 -16.54 -10.09 13.34
CA PRO A 59 -17.22 -10.59 14.54
C PRO A 59 -16.75 -9.93 15.86
N SER A 60 -15.52 -9.38 15.88
CA SER A 60 -14.98 -8.63 17.02
C SER A 60 -14.09 -7.49 16.55
N GLU A 61 -14.61 -6.25 16.66
CA GLU A 61 -13.84 -5.03 16.39
C GLU A 61 -12.68 -4.86 17.36
N GLU A 62 -12.89 -5.13 18.66
CA GLU A 62 -11.85 -5.05 19.69
C GLU A 62 -10.68 -6.00 19.39
N ARG A 63 -10.97 -7.18 18.85
CA ARG A 63 -9.94 -8.14 18.44
C ARG A 63 -9.14 -7.61 17.26
N ALA A 64 -9.80 -7.02 16.29
CA ALA A 64 -9.13 -6.38 15.15
C ALA A 64 -8.21 -5.24 15.61
N GLN A 65 -8.69 -4.38 16.50
CA GLN A 65 -7.90 -3.27 17.07
C GLN A 65 -6.69 -3.79 17.85
N HIS A 66 -6.87 -4.83 18.67
CA HIS A 66 -5.76 -5.44 19.41
C HIS A 66 -4.70 -6.02 18.46
N ALA A 67 -5.12 -6.77 17.44
CA ALA A 67 -4.20 -7.32 16.44
C ALA A 67 -3.46 -6.21 15.66
N VAL A 68 -4.17 -5.16 15.22
CA VAL A 68 -3.54 -4.03 14.52
C VAL A 68 -2.53 -3.31 15.42
N LYS A 69 -2.82 -3.14 16.72
CA LYS A 69 -1.87 -2.55 17.66
C LYS A 69 -0.57 -3.38 17.75
N ILE A 70 -0.67 -4.70 17.87
CA ILE A 70 0.50 -5.60 17.86
C ILE A 70 1.29 -5.44 16.56
N LEU A 71 0.61 -5.37 15.41
CA LEU A 71 1.25 -5.18 14.11
C LEU A 71 1.92 -3.82 13.95
N LEU A 72 1.32 -2.74 14.48
CA LEU A 72 1.93 -1.41 14.49
C LEU A 72 3.18 -1.37 15.36
N ASP A 73 3.14 -1.99 16.53
CA ASP A 73 4.31 -2.10 17.40
C ASP A 73 5.42 -2.90 16.70
N ARG A 74 5.06 -3.99 16.01
CA ARG A 74 6.00 -4.75 15.18
C ARG A 74 6.54 -3.94 14.00
N LEU A 75 5.69 -3.16 13.31
CA LEU A 75 6.13 -2.31 12.19
C LEU A 75 7.18 -1.29 12.64
N ARG A 76 7.07 -0.76 13.84
CA ARG A 76 8.06 0.17 14.42
C ARG A 76 9.42 -0.46 14.66
N GLU A 77 9.51 -1.79 14.81
CA GLU A 77 10.80 -2.47 14.92
C GLU A 77 11.63 -2.46 13.62
N PHE A 78 10.98 -2.24 12.47
CA PHE A 78 11.64 -2.05 11.18
C PHE A 78 12.07 -0.60 10.94
N ASP A 79 11.66 0.32 11.81
CA ASP A 79 11.95 1.74 11.71
C ASP A 79 13.40 2.03 12.05
N ASN A 80 14.08 2.78 11.19
CA ASN A 80 15.46 3.22 11.40
C ASN A 80 15.59 4.74 11.62
N GLY A 81 14.47 5.42 11.85
CA GLY A 81 14.38 6.87 12.05
C GLY A 81 14.11 7.68 10.78
N GLU A 82 14.48 7.20 9.61
CA GLU A 82 14.22 7.84 8.31
C GLU A 82 13.09 7.13 7.54
N SER A 83 13.12 5.81 7.55
CA SER A 83 12.16 4.95 6.83
C SER A 83 12.04 3.59 7.50
N TRP A 84 11.47 2.63 6.82
CA TRP A 84 11.35 1.24 7.27
C TRP A 84 12.22 0.32 6.43
N GLU A 85 12.99 -0.54 7.10
CA GLU A 85 13.68 -1.66 6.48
C GLU A 85 12.63 -2.68 5.97
N SER A 86 12.85 -3.29 4.82
CA SER A 86 11.93 -4.33 4.32
C SER A 86 12.01 -5.64 5.11
N GLN A 87 13.12 -5.88 5.81
CA GLN A 87 13.37 -7.03 6.67
C GLN A 87 14.07 -6.62 7.98
N ILE A 88 13.69 -7.25 9.07
CA ILE A 88 14.22 -6.96 10.41
C ILE A 88 15.73 -7.25 10.55
N SER A 89 16.29 -8.07 9.68
CA SER A 89 17.72 -8.43 9.70
C SER A 89 18.67 -7.32 9.21
N GLY A 90 18.13 -6.13 8.84
CA GLY A 90 18.91 -5.04 8.24
C GLY A 90 19.48 -5.36 6.86
N ARG A 91 19.09 -6.49 6.26
CA ARG A 91 19.49 -6.90 4.89
C ARG A 91 18.46 -6.46 3.86
N GLY A 92 17.35 -5.87 4.31
CA GLY A 92 16.30 -5.39 3.45
C GLY A 92 16.67 -4.11 2.72
N SER A 93 16.05 -3.88 1.59
CA SER A 93 16.18 -2.62 0.85
C SER A 93 15.30 -1.54 1.50
N ARG A 94 15.83 -0.34 1.62
CA ARG A 94 15.04 0.87 1.85
C ARG A 94 14.51 1.31 0.50
N ASN A 95 13.22 1.28 0.32
CA ASN A 95 12.64 1.77 -0.93
C ASN A 95 11.25 2.35 -0.70
N GLY A 96 10.83 3.22 -1.63
CA GLY A 96 9.54 3.87 -1.60
C GLY A 96 8.41 3.08 -2.24
N VAL A 97 8.65 1.87 -2.76
CA VAL A 97 7.69 1.14 -3.61
C VAL A 97 6.58 0.42 -2.83
N TRP A 98 5.57 -0.07 -3.58
CA TRP A 98 4.41 -0.74 -3.01
C TRP A 98 4.71 -2.04 -2.27
N CYS A 99 5.43 -2.99 -2.90
CA CYS A 99 5.48 -4.37 -2.40
C CYS A 99 6.33 -4.53 -1.13
N HIS A 100 7.44 -3.82 -1.03
CA HIS A 100 8.41 -3.94 0.08
C HIS A 100 8.73 -2.62 0.77
N GLY A 101 8.12 -1.51 0.35
CA GLY A 101 8.55 -0.18 0.76
C GLY A 101 7.47 0.70 1.36
N THR A 102 7.84 1.96 1.55
CA THR A 102 7.03 2.92 2.29
C THR A 102 5.72 3.32 1.61
N ALA A 103 5.55 3.15 0.29
CA ALA A 103 4.25 3.32 -0.33
C ALA A 103 3.24 2.30 0.20
N GLY A 104 3.59 1.02 0.25
CA GLY A 104 2.72 0.00 0.83
C GLY A 104 2.47 0.20 2.33
N ILE A 105 3.50 0.64 3.06
CA ILE A 105 3.37 0.99 4.48
C ILE A 105 2.44 2.21 4.66
N SER A 106 2.56 3.25 3.83
CA SER A 106 1.68 4.43 3.89
C SER A 106 0.22 4.08 3.65
N LEU A 107 -0.07 3.13 2.75
CA LEU A 107 -1.42 2.63 2.53
C LEU A 107 -1.98 1.97 3.79
N ALA A 108 -1.19 1.15 4.47
CA ALA A 108 -1.59 0.49 5.71
C ALA A 108 -1.82 1.50 6.85
N LEU A 109 -0.91 2.46 7.02
CA LEU A 109 -1.02 3.50 8.07
C LEU A 109 -2.18 4.47 7.80
N ALA A 110 -2.46 4.79 6.53
CA ALA A 110 -3.63 5.58 6.15
C ALA A 110 -4.93 4.84 6.47
N ALA A 111 -4.98 3.52 6.27
CA ALA A 111 -6.11 2.70 6.67
C ALA A 111 -6.35 2.77 8.20
N VAL A 112 -5.29 2.71 9.00
CA VAL A 112 -5.41 2.93 10.45
C VAL A 112 -5.95 4.32 10.74
N GLN A 113 -5.40 5.37 10.11
CA GLN A 113 -5.83 6.75 10.33
C GLN A 113 -7.31 6.97 10.02
N VAL A 114 -7.84 6.28 8.99
CA VAL A 114 -9.24 6.42 8.55
C VAL A 114 -10.20 5.59 9.40
N TRP A 115 -9.86 4.35 9.71
CA TRP A 115 -10.79 3.40 10.33
C TRP A 115 -10.54 3.10 11.80
N MET A 116 -9.32 3.39 12.32
CA MET A 116 -8.90 3.20 13.71
C MET A 116 -8.07 4.39 14.22
N PRO A 117 -8.58 5.64 14.14
CA PRO A 117 -7.79 6.84 14.45
C PRO A 117 -7.26 6.88 15.88
N GLU A 118 -7.88 6.15 16.80
CA GLU A 118 -7.45 6.02 18.19
C GLU A 118 -6.08 5.33 18.34
N LEU A 119 -5.62 4.58 17.34
CA LEU A 119 -4.31 3.91 17.36
C LEU A 119 -3.13 4.82 17.00
N SER A 120 -3.40 6.11 16.72
CA SER A 120 -2.39 7.18 16.62
C SER A 120 -1.22 6.88 15.65
N ALA A 121 -1.55 6.54 14.39
CA ALA A 121 -0.55 6.25 13.34
C ALA A 121 -0.12 7.49 12.52
N ARG A 122 -0.60 8.70 12.85
CA ARG A 122 -0.46 9.92 12.03
C ARG A 122 0.99 10.29 11.72
N ALA A 123 1.86 10.36 12.71
CA ALA A 123 3.26 10.75 12.52
C ALA A 123 4.02 9.73 11.65
N ASP A 124 3.75 8.44 11.84
CA ASP A 124 4.32 7.38 11.02
C ASP A 124 3.82 7.47 9.58
N LEU A 125 2.52 7.79 9.37
CA LEU A 125 1.93 8.00 8.05
C LEU A 125 2.59 9.16 7.30
N GLU A 126 2.74 10.32 7.94
CA GLU A 126 3.38 11.49 7.33
C GLU A 126 4.79 11.17 6.85
N ARG A 127 5.57 10.49 7.67
CA ARG A 127 6.94 10.08 7.34
C ARG A 127 6.97 9.04 6.22
N ALA A 128 6.08 8.05 6.24
CA ALA A 128 5.99 7.04 5.19
C ALA A 128 5.60 7.64 3.83
N VAL A 129 4.64 8.58 3.83
CA VAL A 129 4.22 9.31 2.63
C VAL A 129 5.36 10.16 2.08
N HIS A 130 6.04 10.92 2.93
CA HIS A 130 7.19 11.73 2.53
C HIS A 130 8.27 10.87 1.86
N HIS A 131 8.67 9.77 2.48
CA HIS A 131 9.67 8.87 1.92
C HIS A 131 9.19 8.19 0.62
N ALA A 132 7.92 7.76 0.55
CA ALA A 132 7.36 7.15 -0.66
C ALA A 132 7.37 8.14 -1.85
N LEU A 133 7.04 9.40 -1.62
CA LEU A 133 7.06 10.44 -2.65
C LEU A 133 8.48 10.68 -3.20
N HIS A 134 9.50 10.70 -2.33
CA HIS A 134 10.87 11.02 -2.72
C HIS A 134 11.67 9.83 -3.23
N GLU A 135 11.44 8.64 -2.68
CA GLU A 135 12.23 7.44 -2.97
C GLU A 135 11.46 6.38 -3.76
N GLY A 136 10.15 6.53 -3.89
CA GLY A 136 9.26 5.59 -4.60
C GLY A 136 8.99 5.95 -6.05
N THR A 137 9.43 7.12 -6.52
CA THR A 137 9.18 7.63 -7.87
C THR A 137 10.48 7.86 -8.63
N GLY A 138 10.39 7.96 -9.98
CA GLY A 138 11.53 8.23 -10.85
C GLY A 138 12.39 7.01 -11.20
N ARG A 139 11.92 5.79 -10.93
CA ARG A 139 12.68 4.55 -11.16
C ARG A 139 12.26 3.81 -12.43
N ASN A 140 11.03 3.38 -12.49
CA ASN A 140 10.42 2.70 -13.63
C ASN A 140 8.90 2.79 -13.52
N LEU A 141 8.17 2.45 -14.59
CA LEU A 141 6.72 2.63 -14.65
C LEU A 141 5.90 1.45 -14.10
N THR A 142 6.51 0.40 -13.56
CA THR A 142 5.74 -0.78 -13.13
C THR A 142 4.88 -0.50 -11.89
N TYR A 143 3.87 -1.35 -11.67
CA TYR A 143 3.07 -1.30 -10.46
C TYR A 143 3.81 -1.81 -9.23
N CYS A 144 4.47 -2.96 -9.35
CA CYS A 144 5.05 -3.63 -8.19
C CYS A 144 6.21 -2.85 -7.56
N HIS A 145 7.12 -2.35 -8.40
CA HIS A 145 8.39 -1.76 -7.96
C HIS A 145 8.63 -0.36 -8.56
N GLY A 146 7.61 0.26 -9.11
CA GLY A 146 7.75 1.51 -9.84
C GLY A 146 6.70 2.54 -9.54
N ASP A 147 6.72 3.56 -10.38
CA ASP A 147 6.02 4.82 -10.17
C ASP A 147 4.50 4.66 -10.18
N MET A 148 3.95 3.78 -11.06
CA MET A 148 2.50 3.64 -11.19
C MET A 148 1.87 3.11 -9.88
N GLY A 149 2.46 2.10 -9.27
CA GLY A 149 1.96 1.59 -8.00
C GLY A 149 2.13 2.57 -6.84
N THR A 150 3.27 3.24 -6.79
CA THR A 150 3.52 4.27 -5.77
C THR A 150 2.53 5.42 -5.88
N LEU A 151 2.29 5.93 -7.10
CA LEU A 151 1.37 7.05 -7.32
C LEU A 151 -0.09 6.68 -7.10
N ASP A 152 -0.52 5.50 -7.50
CA ASP A 152 -1.88 5.01 -7.19
C ASP A 152 -2.13 5.02 -5.67
N ILE A 153 -1.15 4.55 -4.89
CA ILE A 153 -1.25 4.55 -3.44
C ILE A 153 -1.27 5.97 -2.89
N LEU A 154 -0.35 6.82 -3.32
CA LEU A 154 -0.29 8.20 -2.83
C LEU A 154 -1.56 8.98 -3.19
N GLU A 155 -2.15 8.74 -4.37
CA GLU A 155 -3.45 9.30 -4.75
C GLU A 155 -4.55 8.85 -3.79
N TRP A 156 -4.62 7.55 -3.51
CA TRP A 156 -5.60 7.03 -2.54
C TRP A 156 -5.40 7.64 -1.15
N VAL A 157 -4.16 7.69 -0.69
CA VAL A 157 -3.83 8.24 0.64
C VAL A 157 -4.25 9.70 0.78
N VAL A 158 -3.94 10.57 -0.19
CA VAL A 158 -4.31 12.00 -0.11
C VAL A 158 -5.80 12.25 -0.34
N ASN A 159 -6.51 11.33 -0.95
CA ASN A 159 -7.96 11.41 -1.08
C ASN A 159 -8.68 11.04 0.23
N HIS A 160 -8.10 10.17 1.04
CA HIS A 160 -8.68 9.74 2.32
C HIS A 160 -8.13 10.50 3.53
N VAL A 161 -6.92 11.04 3.42
CA VAL A 161 -6.25 11.85 4.45
C VAL A 161 -5.72 13.14 3.81
N PRO A 162 -6.61 14.09 3.44
CA PRO A 162 -6.28 15.24 2.61
C PRO A 162 -5.42 16.31 3.27
N ASP A 163 -5.30 16.28 4.59
CA ASP A 163 -4.57 17.23 5.43
C ASP A 163 -3.11 16.84 5.71
N LEU A 164 -2.57 15.88 4.95
CA LEU A 164 -1.14 15.52 5.03
C LEU A 164 -0.24 16.65 4.53
N PRO A 165 0.95 16.87 5.13
CA PRO A 165 1.88 17.92 4.74
C PRO A 165 2.28 17.89 3.25
N ASP A 166 2.46 16.70 2.67
CA ASP A 166 2.84 16.52 1.27
C ASP A 166 1.65 16.38 0.31
N ALA A 167 0.39 16.53 0.78
CA ALA A 167 -0.79 16.26 -0.04
C ALA A 167 -0.86 17.13 -1.31
N GLU A 168 -0.55 18.43 -1.20
CA GLU A 168 -0.54 19.34 -2.34
C GLU A 168 0.53 18.96 -3.35
N LYS A 169 1.74 18.64 -2.89
CA LYS A 169 2.86 18.21 -3.73
C LYS A 169 2.55 16.89 -4.44
N ILE A 170 1.88 15.95 -3.76
CA ILE A 170 1.44 14.70 -4.38
C ILE A 170 0.44 14.97 -5.49
N ARG A 171 -0.56 15.84 -5.28
CA ARG A 171 -1.52 16.23 -6.31
C ARG A 171 -0.84 16.89 -7.50
N ASP A 172 0.13 17.78 -7.26
CA ASP A 172 0.91 18.41 -8.33
C ASP A 172 1.69 17.37 -9.15
N VAL A 173 2.34 16.39 -8.51
CA VAL A 173 3.03 15.29 -9.20
C VAL A 173 2.06 14.44 -10.01
N LEU A 174 0.87 14.14 -9.47
CA LEU A 174 -0.17 13.38 -10.17
C LEU A 174 -0.71 14.10 -11.39
N ASP A 175 -0.88 15.42 -11.32
CA ASP A 175 -1.47 16.23 -12.39
C ASP A 175 -0.45 16.66 -13.46
N ASN A 176 0.77 16.96 -13.06
CA ASN A 176 1.78 17.56 -13.91
C ASN A 176 3.04 16.70 -14.11
N GLY A 177 3.34 15.79 -13.18
CA GLY A 177 4.62 15.06 -13.13
C GLY A 177 4.79 13.98 -14.21
N TYR A 178 3.69 13.46 -14.77
CA TYR A 178 3.73 12.43 -15.81
C TYR A 178 3.39 13.01 -17.18
N SER A 179 4.17 14.01 -17.56
CA SER A 179 4.13 14.54 -18.92
C SER A 179 4.57 13.47 -19.94
N THR A 180 4.11 13.64 -21.18
CA THR A 180 4.51 12.78 -22.31
C THR A 180 6.04 12.62 -22.43
N SER A 181 6.80 13.67 -22.04
CA SER A 181 8.27 13.64 -22.06
C SER A 181 8.87 12.68 -21.03
N LEU A 182 8.29 12.56 -19.83
CA LEU A 182 8.74 11.62 -18.82
C LEU A 182 8.40 10.18 -19.21
N LEU A 183 7.19 9.95 -19.74
CA LEU A 183 6.78 8.67 -20.28
C LEU A 183 7.71 8.25 -21.43
N GLN A 184 8.02 9.16 -22.37
CA GLN A 184 8.92 8.88 -23.48
C GLN A 184 10.34 8.55 -22.98
N LYS A 185 10.89 9.35 -22.04
CA LYS A 185 12.20 9.11 -21.44
C LYS A 185 12.26 7.73 -20.76
N THR A 186 11.20 7.34 -20.09
CA THR A 186 11.14 6.03 -19.43
C THR A 186 11.01 4.90 -20.44
N LEU A 187 10.27 5.08 -21.54
CA LEU A 187 10.18 4.10 -22.63
C LEU A 187 11.50 3.94 -23.41
N ASP A 188 12.29 5.00 -23.50
CA ASP A 188 13.60 5.00 -24.17
C ASP A 188 14.71 4.41 -23.28
N ASP A 189 14.48 4.29 -21.98
CA ASP A 189 15.45 3.70 -21.05
C ASP A 189 15.57 2.17 -21.28
N LYS A 190 16.78 1.71 -21.57
CA LYS A 190 17.07 0.30 -21.82
C LYS A 190 16.79 -0.61 -20.61
N SER A 191 16.72 -0.04 -19.41
CA SER A 191 16.31 -0.76 -18.18
C SER A 191 14.84 -1.17 -18.21
N VAL A 192 14.03 -0.49 -19.00
CA VAL A 192 12.58 -0.74 -19.21
C VAL A 192 12.31 -2.04 -19.98
N ARG A 193 13.32 -2.72 -20.51
CA ARG A 193 13.12 -4.00 -21.22
C ARG A 193 12.36 -5.05 -20.39
N TYR A 194 12.46 -5.01 -19.10
CA TYR A 194 11.64 -5.84 -18.19
C TYR A 194 10.17 -5.41 -18.13
N SER A 195 9.86 -4.15 -18.42
CA SER A 195 8.51 -3.62 -18.42
C SER A 195 7.71 -3.90 -19.69
N LEU A 196 8.33 -4.47 -20.73
CA LEU A 196 7.66 -4.81 -21.99
C LEU A 196 6.91 -6.16 -21.94
N THR A 197 6.90 -6.82 -20.81
CA THR A 197 6.05 -8.00 -20.61
C THR A 197 4.59 -7.61 -20.50
N PRO A 198 3.62 -8.47 -20.88
CA PRO A 198 2.19 -8.17 -20.73
C PRO A 198 1.69 -8.27 -19.28
N SER A 199 2.57 -8.49 -18.30
CA SER A 199 2.22 -8.60 -16.89
C SER A 199 1.62 -7.28 -16.36
N TYR A 200 0.62 -7.39 -15.49
CA TYR A 200 0.03 -6.24 -14.82
C TYR A 200 1.01 -5.63 -13.80
N MET A 201 1.59 -6.44 -12.94
CA MET A 201 2.39 -5.94 -11.81
C MET A 201 3.77 -5.44 -12.24
N VAL A 202 4.42 -6.11 -13.21
CA VAL A 202 5.80 -5.81 -13.62
C VAL A 202 5.92 -5.49 -15.11
N GLY A 203 4.82 -5.22 -15.79
CA GLY A 203 4.81 -5.01 -17.24
C GLY A 203 3.87 -3.90 -17.72
N THR A 204 3.65 -3.90 -19.04
CA THR A 204 2.95 -2.85 -19.76
C THR A 204 1.45 -2.77 -19.46
N SER A 205 0.77 -3.88 -19.12
CA SER A 205 -0.66 -3.87 -18.85
C SER A 205 -1.02 -3.01 -17.66
N GLY A 206 -0.20 -3.00 -16.60
CA GLY A 206 -0.41 -2.12 -15.45
C GLY A 206 -0.26 -0.64 -15.81
N VAL A 207 0.78 -0.32 -16.58
CA VAL A 207 1.02 1.06 -17.06
C VAL A 207 -0.16 1.54 -17.91
N LEU A 208 -0.62 0.73 -18.85
CA LEU A 208 -1.76 1.05 -19.71
C LEU A 208 -3.05 1.21 -18.90
N SER A 209 -3.29 0.36 -17.91
CA SER A 209 -4.44 0.47 -17.02
C SER A 209 -4.42 1.79 -16.24
N TRP A 210 -3.28 2.18 -15.70
CA TRP A 210 -3.12 3.45 -14.98
C TRP A 210 -3.39 4.66 -15.91
N LEU A 211 -2.77 4.68 -17.10
CA LEU A 211 -2.97 5.73 -18.10
C LEU A 211 -4.44 5.83 -18.54
N THR A 212 -5.10 4.69 -18.77
CA THR A 212 -6.52 4.65 -19.18
C THR A 212 -7.42 5.27 -18.11
N ARG A 213 -7.16 5.01 -16.84
CA ARG A 213 -7.90 5.62 -15.73
C ARG A 213 -7.69 7.13 -15.67
N ARG A 214 -6.44 7.58 -15.80
CA ARG A 214 -6.10 9.02 -15.74
C ARG A 214 -6.65 9.82 -16.93
N ILE A 215 -6.54 9.29 -18.15
CA ILE A 215 -6.98 9.98 -19.36
C ILE A 215 -8.49 9.84 -19.56
N GLY A 216 -9.05 8.67 -19.28
CA GLY A 216 -10.44 8.35 -19.54
C GLY A 216 -11.42 8.76 -18.45
N GLY A 217 -10.93 9.23 -17.29
CA GLY A 217 -11.77 9.53 -16.13
C GLY A 217 -12.55 8.32 -15.60
N THR A 218 -12.19 7.11 -16.01
CA THR A 218 -12.87 5.87 -15.64
C THR A 218 -12.38 5.36 -14.30
N ARG A 219 -13.31 5.07 -13.39
CA ARG A 219 -13.03 4.36 -12.13
C ARG A 219 -12.81 2.88 -12.42
N LEU A 220 -11.64 2.51 -12.94
CA LEU A 220 -11.26 1.11 -13.05
C LEU A 220 -10.61 0.66 -11.73
N TYR A 221 -10.93 -0.54 -11.29
CA TYR A 221 -10.27 -1.14 -10.14
C TYR A 221 -8.77 -1.23 -10.34
N THR A 222 -8.03 -0.93 -9.29
CA THR A 222 -6.61 -1.23 -9.22
C THR A 222 -6.40 -2.44 -8.29
N PRO A 223 -5.65 -3.46 -8.71
CA PRO A 223 -5.47 -4.66 -7.89
C PRO A 223 -4.62 -4.43 -6.65
N ILE A 224 -3.97 -3.28 -6.54
CA ILE A 224 -3.11 -2.96 -5.39
C ILE A 224 -3.84 -2.13 -4.32
N ILE A 225 -4.99 -1.55 -4.65
CA ILE A 225 -5.83 -0.81 -3.73
C ILE A 225 -7.22 -1.46 -3.72
N PRO A 226 -7.58 -2.15 -2.66
CA PRO A 226 -8.80 -2.95 -2.61
C PRO A 226 -10.11 -2.15 -2.59
N ASP A 227 -10.05 -0.83 -2.56
CA ASP A 227 -11.21 0.01 -2.27
C ASP A 227 -11.26 1.26 -3.17
N SER A 228 -11.42 1.03 -4.46
CA SER A 228 -11.57 2.14 -5.42
C SER A 228 -13.02 2.62 -5.59
N THR A 229 -13.99 2.10 -4.81
CA THR A 229 -15.42 2.34 -5.06
C THR A 229 -16.10 3.28 -4.08
N GLU A 230 -15.48 3.63 -2.95
CA GLU A 230 -16.04 4.58 -1.97
C GLU A 230 -15.16 5.85 -1.89
N ALA A 231 -15.48 6.82 -2.71
CA ALA A 231 -15.15 8.21 -2.52
C ALA A 231 -16.46 9.00 -2.52
#